data_cd34d625bc5819a5cfed081985949a8f
#
_entry.id   cd34d625bc5819a5cfed081985949a8f
#
_cell.length_a   1.000
_cell.length_b   1.000
_cell.length_c   1.000
_cell.angle_alpha   90.00
_cell.angle_beta   90.00
_cell.angle_gamma   90.00
#
_symmetry.space_group_name_H-M   'P 1'
#
loop_
_entity.id
_entity.type
_entity.pdbx_description
1 polymer ?
#
loop_
_entity_poly.entity_id
_entity_poly.type
_entity_poly.pdbx_seq_one_letter_code
_entity_poly.pdbx_strand_id
1 'polypeptide(L)'
;MSFADVPLLSEEARPKHRIIGQVFRTYWLVEYDEKLFFVDQHAAHEKVMYEKLKKDLENNTIVQQIVAPPIILTFSIKEQQKFELCEESFKKLGFLIEEFGGNEYCIRGVPANLLGIDPQELFIEIFDQIEENSGKMNMEMITDKLASMACKAAVKGNTTMSYEEMDSLMEQLMKLDNPYQCPHGRPTIISMTKYELEKKFKRVQ
;
A
#
# COMPACT_ATOMS: atom_id res chain seq x y z
N MET A 1 -13.10 -12.96 15.91
CA MET A 1 -12.10 -12.43 16.87
C MET A 1 -12.13 -10.94 16.76
N SER A 2 -12.44 -10.23 17.86
CA SER A 2 -12.40 -8.76 17.87
C SER A 2 -10.93 -8.33 17.87
N PHE A 3 -10.50 -7.50 16.92
CA PHE A 3 -9.14 -6.95 16.84
C PHE A 3 -8.88 -5.85 17.90
N ALA A 4 -9.86 -5.56 18.75
CA ALA A 4 -9.83 -4.47 19.74
C ALA A 4 -8.87 -4.69 20.92
N ASP A 5 -8.26 -5.89 21.05
CA ASP A 5 -7.42 -6.27 22.20
C ASP A 5 -5.97 -6.64 21.80
N VAL A 6 -5.37 -5.94 20.84
CA VAL A 6 -3.96 -6.16 20.51
C VAL A 6 -3.10 -5.00 20.98
N PRO A 7 -2.66 -4.99 22.25
CA PRO A 7 -1.86 -3.89 22.78
C PRO A 7 -0.41 -3.87 22.25
N LEU A 8 -0.04 -4.79 21.36
CA LEU A 8 1.33 -4.88 20.81
C LEU A 8 1.79 -3.59 20.15
N LEU A 9 0.90 -2.89 19.46
CA LEU A 9 1.19 -1.65 18.74
C LEU A 9 0.92 -0.39 19.61
N SER A 10 1.17 -0.44 20.91
CA SER A 10 1.11 0.72 21.80
C SER A 10 2.50 1.21 22.17
N GLU A 11 2.63 2.49 22.51
CA GLU A 11 3.89 3.07 23.01
C GLU A 11 4.35 2.37 24.32
N GLU A 12 3.43 1.88 25.11
CA GLU A 12 3.71 1.16 26.35
C GLU A 12 4.24 -0.27 26.11
N ALA A 13 3.81 -0.91 25.01
CA ALA A 13 4.23 -2.24 24.64
C ALA A 13 5.62 -2.27 24.02
N ARG A 14 6.00 -1.22 23.29
CA ARG A 14 7.23 -1.14 22.52
C ARG A 14 8.50 -1.50 23.33
N PRO A 15 8.76 -0.94 24.52
CA PRO A 15 9.95 -1.30 25.29
C PRO A 15 9.89 -2.71 25.92
N LYS A 16 8.72 -3.36 25.88
CA LYS A 16 8.48 -4.65 26.54
C LYS A 16 8.30 -5.81 25.55
N HIS A 17 8.06 -5.52 24.27
CA HIS A 17 7.95 -6.58 23.29
C HIS A 17 9.31 -7.15 22.93
N ARG A 18 9.36 -8.44 22.63
CA ARG A 18 10.55 -9.15 22.22
C ARG A 18 10.36 -9.71 20.82
N ILE A 19 11.10 -9.18 19.85
CA ILE A 19 11.17 -9.76 18.51
C ILE A 19 11.98 -11.06 18.62
N ILE A 20 11.34 -12.20 18.31
CA ILE A 20 11.96 -13.52 18.38
C ILE A 20 12.76 -13.81 17.12
N GLY A 21 12.17 -13.51 15.94
CA GLY A 21 12.80 -13.73 14.64
C GLY A 21 11.81 -13.93 13.51
N GLN A 22 12.36 -14.10 12.31
CA GLN A 22 11.60 -14.32 11.09
C GLN A 22 11.45 -15.82 10.79
N VAL A 23 10.25 -16.26 10.42
CA VAL A 23 9.95 -17.63 9.97
C VAL A 23 9.40 -17.61 8.55
N PHE A 24 9.76 -18.65 7.78
CA PHE A 24 9.37 -18.81 6.38
C PHE A 24 9.67 -17.58 5.49
N ARG A 25 10.60 -16.72 5.90
CA ARG A 25 10.95 -15.44 5.22
C ARG A 25 9.75 -14.52 4.97
N THR A 26 8.67 -14.71 5.74
CA THR A 26 7.38 -14.04 5.52
C THR A 26 6.80 -13.51 6.81
N TYR A 27 6.93 -14.25 7.90
CA TYR A 27 6.30 -13.92 9.17
C TYR A 27 7.34 -13.60 10.22
N TRP A 28 7.08 -12.54 11.00
CA TRP A 28 7.86 -12.23 12.19
C TRP A 28 7.12 -12.67 13.44
N LEU A 29 7.84 -13.27 14.38
CA LEU A 29 7.34 -13.66 15.67
C LEU A 29 7.76 -12.63 16.71
N VAL A 30 6.76 -12.12 17.44
CA VAL A 30 6.95 -11.13 18.51
C VAL A 30 6.22 -11.63 19.75
N GLU A 31 6.91 -11.65 20.89
CA GLU A 31 6.35 -11.99 22.18
C GLU A 31 6.05 -10.73 22.98
N TYR A 32 4.83 -10.64 23.52
CA TYR A 32 4.42 -9.58 24.43
C TYR A 32 3.20 -10.03 25.25
N ASP A 33 3.18 -9.72 26.55
CA ASP A 33 2.06 -9.93 27.47
C ASP A 33 1.44 -11.34 27.40
N GLU A 34 2.30 -12.38 27.58
CA GLU A 34 1.91 -13.79 27.49
C GLU A 34 1.21 -14.20 26.19
N LYS A 35 1.43 -13.45 25.11
CA LYS A 35 0.96 -13.73 23.77
C LYS A 35 2.12 -13.83 22.80
N LEU A 36 1.94 -14.68 21.80
CA LEU A 36 2.80 -14.75 20.63
C LEU A 36 2.07 -14.11 19.46
N PHE A 37 2.65 -13.08 18.88
CA PHE A 37 2.15 -12.38 17.71
C PHE A 37 2.88 -12.85 16.47
N PHE A 38 2.13 -13.01 15.40
CA PHE A 38 2.63 -13.30 14.06
C PHE A 38 2.34 -12.07 13.18
N VAL A 39 3.38 -11.41 12.73
CA VAL A 39 3.28 -10.26 11.86
C VAL A 39 3.56 -10.70 10.43
N ASP A 40 2.58 -10.56 9.54
CA ASP A 40 2.78 -10.79 8.11
C ASP A 40 3.54 -9.61 7.52
N GLN A 41 4.82 -9.83 7.16
CA GLN A 41 5.71 -8.81 6.61
C GLN A 41 5.12 -8.14 5.36
N HIS A 42 4.47 -8.90 4.49
CA HIS A 42 3.85 -8.39 3.28
C HIS A 42 2.67 -7.48 3.59
N ALA A 43 1.71 -8.02 4.35
CA ALA A 43 0.51 -7.27 4.71
C ALA A 43 0.83 -6.01 5.52
N ALA A 44 1.87 -6.06 6.37
CA ALA A 44 2.35 -4.92 7.13
C ALA A 44 2.95 -3.82 6.24
N HIS A 45 3.84 -4.18 5.30
CA HIS A 45 4.40 -3.24 4.33
C HIS A 45 3.32 -2.65 3.42
N GLU A 46 2.43 -3.51 2.88
CA GLU A 46 1.29 -3.04 2.08
C GLU A 46 0.49 -1.98 2.83
N LYS A 47 0.22 -2.22 4.11
CA LYS A 47 -0.56 -1.29 4.94
C LYS A 47 0.15 0.04 5.13
N VAL A 48 1.43 0.02 5.50
CA VAL A 48 2.23 1.24 5.71
C VAL A 48 2.33 2.06 4.43
N MET A 49 2.63 1.41 3.30
CA MET A 49 2.75 2.09 2.01
C MET A 49 1.41 2.68 1.53
N TYR A 50 0.33 1.93 1.71
CA TYR A 50 -1.02 2.39 1.39
C TYR A 50 -1.37 3.68 2.14
N GLU A 51 -1.23 3.68 3.45
CA GLU A 51 -1.57 4.85 4.28
C GLU A 51 -0.68 6.06 3.95
N LYS A 52 0.60 5.82 3.69
CA LYS A 52 1.52 6.87 3.28
C LYS A 52 1.09 7.51 1.95
N LEU A 53 0.82 6.68 0.94
CA LEU A 53 0.41 7.17 -0.37
C LEU A 53 -0.93 7.90 -0.30
N LYS A 54 -1.89 7.35 0.46
CA LYS A 54 -3.19 8.00 0.70
C LYS A 54 -3.01 9.39 1.31
N LYS A 55 -2.17 9.51 2.32
CA LYS A 55 -1.87 10.78 2.98
C LYS A 55 -1.16 11.76 2.05
N ASP A 56 -0.23 11.29 1.23
CA ASP A 56 0.48 12.13 0.24
C ASP A 56 -0.50 12.67 -0.83
N LEU A 57 -1.45 11.84 -1.26
CA LEU A 57 -2.53 12.24 -2.18
C LEU A 57 -3.47 13.28 -1.56
N GLU A 58 -3.94 13.05 -0.34
CA GLU A 58 -4.83 13.97 0.39
C GLU A 58 -4.19 15.34 0.61
N ASN A 59 -2.88 15.36 0.90
CA ASN A 59 -2.12 16.59 1.14
C ASN A 59 -1.59 17.26 -0.13
N ASN A 60 -1.83 16.70 -1.32
CA ASN A 60 -1.24 17.16 -2.59
C ASN A 60 0.30 17.27 -2.53
N THR A 61 0.95 16.36 -1.81
CA THR A 61 2.42 16.32 -1.64
C THR A 61 3.09 15.28 -2.54
N ILE A 62 2.41 14.87 -3.61
CA ILE A 62 2.93 13.87 -4.52
C ILE A 62 4.15 14.41 -5.26
N VAL A 63 5.27 13.75 -5.08
CA VAL A 63 6.49 14.00 -5.85
C VAL A 63 6.35 13.34 -7.22
N GLN A 64 6.70 14.07 -8.28
CA GLN A 64 6.69 13.55 -9.64
C GLN A 64 8.05 12.94 -10.01
N GLN A 65 8.02 11.83 -10.71
CA GLN A 65 9.18 11.23 -11.35
C GLN A 65 9.09 11.44 -12.86
N ILE A 66 10.16 11.95 -13.46
CA ILE A 66 10.23 12.12 -14.91
C ILE A 66 10.43 10.77 -15.58
N VAL A 67 9.66 10.54 -16.65
CA VAL A 67 9.74 9.35 -17.50
C VAL A 67 10.55 9.68 -18.75
N ALA A 68 11.64 8.97 -18.96
CA ALA A 68 12.49 9.15 -20.15
C ALA A 68 12.87 7.78 -20.73
N PRO A 69 12.57 7.50 -22.02
CA PRO A 69 11.82 8.36 -22.94
C PRO A 69 10.35 8.55 -22.52
N PRO A 70 9.67 9.62 -22.96
CA PRO A 70 8.25 9.82 -22.70
C PRO A 70 7.41 8.68 -23.28
N ILE A 71 6.31 8.33 -22.62
CA ILE A 71 5.38 7.31 -23.10
C ILE A 71 4.34 7.99 -23.99
N ILE A 72 4.18 7.49 -25.21
CA ILE A 72 3.21 8.01 -26.16
C ILE A 72 1.92 7.18 -26.07
N LEU A 73 0.81 7.87 -25.89
CA LEU A 73 -0.54 7.31 -25.88
C LEU A 73 -1.29 7.81 -27.12
N THR A 74 -1.95 6.90 -27.82
CA THR A 74 -2.84 7.25 -28.93
C THR A 74 -4.28 7.04 -28.50
N PHE A 75 -5.06 8.09 -28.46
CA PHE A 75 -6.46 8.04 -28.05
C PHE A 75 -7.41 7.97 -29.25
N SER A 76 -8.47 7.19 -29.13
CA SER A 76 -9.64 7.35 -29.98
C SER A 76 -10.36 8.67 -29.63
N ILE A 77 -11.26 9.12 -30.50
CA ILE A 77 -12.05 10.35 -30.25
C ILE A 77 -12.80 10.29 -28.92
N LYS A 78 -13.33 9.13 -28.56
CA LYS A 78 -14.03 8.92 -27.28
C LYS A 78 -13.09 9.01 -26.07
N GLU A 79 -11.91 8.40 -26.18
CA GLU A 79 -10.90 8.43 -25.11
C GLU A 79 -10.34 9.84 -24.94
N GLN A 80 -10.16 10.59 -26.02
CA GLN A 80 -9.75 11.99 -25.95
C GLN A 80 -10.78 12.85 -25.19
N GLN A 81 -12.06 12.74 -25.54
CA GLN A 81 -13.14 13.43 -24.83
C GLN A 81 -13.20 13.02 -23.33
N LYS A 82 -13.02 11.73 -23.03
CA LYS A 82 -12.94 11.22 -21.67
C LYS A 82 -11.74 11.81 -20.92
N PHE A 83 -10.57 11.86 -21.57
CA PHE A 83 -9.35 12.40 -20.97
C PHE A 83 -9.47 13.90 -20.66
N GLU A 84 -10.00 14.70 -21.60
CA GLU A 84 -10.24 16.14 -21.40
C GLU A 84 -11.09 16.42 -20.15
N LEU A 85 -12.06 15.56 -19.83
CA LEU A 85 -12.90 15.69 -18.64
C LEU A 85 -12.17 15.37 -17.32
N CYS A 86 -11.09 14.58 -17.37
CA CYS A 86 -10.39 14.12 -16.19
C CYS A 86 -8.92 14.54 -16.09
N GLU A 87 -8.43 15.35 -17.07
CA GLU A 87 -7.04 15.81 -17.13
C GLU A 87 -6.55 16.43 -15.81
N GLU A 88 -7.34 17.33 -15.21
CA GLU A 88 -7.03 17.98 -13.96
C GLU A 88 -6.90 16.97 -12.79
N SER A 89 -7.66 15.87 -12.84
CA SER A 89 -7.55 14.80 -11.85
C SER A 89 -6.26 14.02 -12.00
N PHE A 90 -5.81 13.74 -13.22
CA PHE A 90 -4.50 13.13 -13.46
C PHE A 90 -3.36 14.04 -13.03
N LYS A 91 -3.46 15.35 -13.24
CA LYS A 91 -2.47 16.31 -12.71
C LYS A 91 -2.38 16.26 -11.19
N LYS A 92 -3.52 16.20 -10.49
CA LYS A 92 -3.58 16.05 -9.02
C LYS A 92 -2.97 14.74 -8.54
N LEU A 93 -3.11 13.66 -9.31
CA LEU A 93 -2.49 12.38 -9.04
C LEU A 93 -0.97 12.38 -9.29
N GLY A 94 -0.41 13.46 -9.83
CA GLY A 94 1.02 13.60 -10.09
C GLY A 94 1.45 13.15 -11.48
N PHE A 95 0.52 12.96 -12.42
CA PHE A 95 0.87 12.75 -13.82
C PHE A 95 1.17 14.07 -14.52
N LEU A 96 2.21 14.07 -15.34
CA LEU A 96 2.52 15.13 -16.30
C LEU A 96 2.23 14.60 -17.70
N ILE A 97 1.11 15.03 -18.30
CA ILE A 97 0.65 14.58 -19.60
C ILE A 97 0.51 15.82 -20.48
N GLU A 98 1.02 15.74 -21.69
CA GLU A 98 1.03 16.81 -22.68
C GLU A 98 0.49 16.32 -24.03
N GLU A 99 -0.16 17.18 -24.78
CA GLU A 99 -0.51 16.91 -26.16
C GLU A 99 0.76 16.74 -27.01
N PHE A 100 0.80 15.70 -27.83
CA PHE A 100 1.94 15.39 -28.71
C PHE A 100 1.63 15.66 -30.19
N GLY A 101 0.35 15.91 -30.50
CA GLY A 101 -0.15 16.24 -31.82
C GLY A 101 -1.20 15.26 -32.34
N GLY A 102 -2.21 15.78 -33.02
CA GLY A 102 -3.33 14.95 -33.47
C GLY A 102 -4.13 14.36 -32.32
N ASN A 103 -4.15 13.04 -32.24
CA ASN A 103 -4.78 12.29 -31.18
C ASN A 103 -3.76 11.61 -30.23
N GLU A 104 -2.52 12.08 -30.25
CA GLU A 104 -1.44 11.56 -29.42
C GLU A 104 -1.19 12.46 -28.22
N TYR A 105 -0.93 11.83 -27.09
CA TYR A 105 -0.53 12.45 -25.82
C TYR A 105 0.76 11.80 -25.31
N CYS A 106 1.58 12.54 -24.59
CA CYS A 106 2.79 11.99 -24.00
C CYS A 106 2.78 12.12 -22.47
N ILE A 107 3.09 11.02 -21.78
CA ILE A 107 3.33 11.01 -20.35
C ILE A 107 4.83 11.30 -20.12
N ARG A 108 5.14 12.47 -19.55
CA ARG A 108 6.49 12.89 -19.18
C ARG A 108 6.80 12.70 -17.70
N GLY A 109 5.78 12.56 -16.86
CA GLY A 109 5.95 12.37 -15.44
C GLY A 109 4.83 11.55 -14.83
N VAL A 110 5.17 10.80 -13.79
CA VAL A 110 4.26 9.97 -13.00
C VAL A 110 4.52 10.16 -11.51
N PRO A 111 3.60 9.78 -10.62
CA PRO A 111 3.85 9.79 -9.19
C PRO A 111 5.12 8.99 -8.83
N ALA A 112 6.04 9.59 -8.06
CA ALA A 112 7.36 9.01 -7.78
C ALA A 112 7.32 7.80 -6.83
N ASN A 113 6.32 7.69 -5.99
CA ASN A 113 6.24 6.65 -4.95
C ASN A 113 5.69 5.30 -5.46
N LEU A 114 5.68 5.09 -6.78
CA LEU A 114 5.12 3.92 -7.45
C LEU A 114 6.22 3.01 -8.00
N LEU A 115 7.25 2.77 -7.21
CA LEU A 115 8.40 1.94 -7.59
C LEU A 115 7.96 0.55 -8.10
N GLY A 116 8.40 0.19 -9.30
CA GLY A 116 8.20 -1.13 -9.89
C GLY A 116 6.87 -1.33 -10.62
N ILE A 117 6.03 -0.31 -10.74
CA ILE A 117 4.86 -0.31 -11.63
C ILE A 117 5.27 0.27 -12.98
N ASP A 118 4.84 -0.37 -14.06
CA ASP A 118 4.96 0.22 -15.39
C ASP A 118 4.07 1.47 -15.49
N PRO A 119 4.62 2.65 -15.85
CA PRO A 119 3.86 3.88 -15.88
C PRO A 119 2.70 3.89 -16.88
N GLN A 120 2.83 3.15 -17.99
CA GLN A 120 1.77 3.04 -19.00
C GLN A 120 0.64 2.15 -18.47
N GLU A 121 0.98 1.02 -17.89
CA GLU A 121 0.00 0.11 -17.26
C GLU A 121 -0.77 0.84 -16.15
N LEU A 122 -0.06 1.61 -15.33
CA LEU A 122 -0.66 2.43 -14.27
C LEU A 122 -1.68 3.43 -14.83
N PHE A 123 -1.30 4.18 -15.87
CA PHE A 123 -2.19 5.15 -16.50
C PHE A 123 -3.44 4.46 -17.04
N ILE A 124 -3.28 3.38 -17.80
CA ILE A 124 -4.38 2.63 -18.42
C ILE A 124 -5.34 2.10 -17.34
N GLU A 125 -4.82 1.46 -16.29
CA GLU A 125 -5.67 0.92 -15.22
C GLU A 125 -6.50 1.98 -14.49
N ILE A 126 -5.95 3.19 -14.32
CA ILE A 126 -6.70 4.32 -13.73
C ILE A 126 -7.73 4.85 -14.73
N PHE A 127 -7.30 5.06 -15.99
CA PHE A 127 -8.13 5.62 -17.02
C PHE A 127 -9.37 4.77 -17.33
N ASP A 128 -9.22 3.46 -17.32
CA ASP A 128 -10.33 2.51 -17.56
C ASP A 128 -11.42 2.56 -16.47
N GLN A 129 -11.08 3.00 -15.26
CA GLN A 129 -12.05 3.10 -14.16
C GLN A 129 -12.87 4.40 -14.17
N ILE A 130 -12.56 5.33 -15.07
CA ILE A 130 -13.30 6.57 -15.17
C ILE A 130 -14.59 6.32 -15.98
N GLU A 131 -15.71 6.82 -15.47
CA GLU A 131 -16.99 6.74 -16.18
C GLU A 131 -16.95 7.54 -17.49
N GLU A 132 -17.27 6.87 -18.60
CA GLU A 132 -17.21 7.46 -19.95
C GLU A 132 -18.03 8.74 -20.14
N ASN A 133 -19.16 8.87 -19.44
CA ASN A 133 -20.12 9.94 -19.68
C ASN A 133 -20.03 11.15 -18.73
N SER A 134 -19.26 11.06 -17.67
CA SER A 134 -19.23 12.13 -16.66
C SER A 134 -17.84 12.68 -16.37
N GLY A 135 -16.78 12.00 -16.79
CA GLY A 135 -15.41 12.32 -16.40
C GLY A 135 -15.22 12.30 -14.87
N LYS A 136 -16.24 11.84 -14.13
CA LYS A 136 -16.17 11.78 -12.67
C LYS A 136 -15.21 10.69 -12.26
N MET A 137 -14.14 11.13 -11.68
CA MET A 137 -13.14 10.30 -11.04
C MET A 137 -13.54 10.17 -9.58
N ASN A 138 -13.88 8.96 -9.14
CA ASN A 138 -13.99 8.70 -7.71
C ASN A 138 -12.56 8.65 -7.16
N MET A 139 -12.09 9.76 -6.60
CA MET A 139 -10.72 9.90 -6.08
C MET A 139 -10.39 8.87 -5.01
N GLU A 140 -11.36 8.46 -4.20
CA GLU A 140 -11.16 7.40 -3.20
C GLU A 140 -10.87 6.05 -3.85
N MET A 141 -11.68 5.63 -4.83
CA MET A 141 -11.44 4.38 -5.56
C MET A 141 -10.10 4.39 -6.30
N ILE A 142 -9.71 5.51 -6.86
CA ILE A 142 -8.43 5.64 -7.57
C ILE A 142 -7.25 5.63 -6.61
N THR A 143 -7.37 6.34 -5.49
CA THR A 143 -6.37 6.29 -4.42
C THR A 143 -6.17 4.86 -3.92
N ASP A 144 -7.25 4.14 -3.68
CA ASP A 144 -7.22 2.74 -3.26
C ASP A 144 -6.58 1.83 -4.32
N LYS A 145 -6.87 2.06 -5.59
CA LYS A 145 -6.28 1.31 -6.69
C LYS A 145 -4.78 1.59 -6.82
N LEU A 146 -4.39 2.86 -6.83
CA LEU A 146 -2.98 3.29 -6.87
C LEU A 146 -2.17 2.69 -5.73
N ALA A 147 -2.69 2.81 -4.51
CA ALA A 147 -2.05 2.27 -3.33
C ALA A 147 -1.93 0.74 -3.39
N SER A 148 -2.97 0.05 -3.86
CA SER A 148 -2.95 -1.40 -4.06
C SER A 148 -1.91 -1.83 -5.09
N MET A 149 -1.79 -1.11 -6.21
CA MET A 149 -0.79 -1.40 -7.25
C MET A 149 0.63 -1.14 -6.74
N ALA A 150 0.86 0.00 -6.07
CA ALA A 150 2.15 0.35 -5.48
C ALA A 150 2.59 -0.71 -4.46
N CYS A 151 1.69 -1.18 -3.61
CA CYS A 151 1.98 -2.23 -2.65
C CYS A 151 2.36 -3.54 -3.33
N LYS A 152 1.64 -3.97 -4.35
CA LYS A 152 1.97 -5.19 -5.11
C LYS A 152 3.33 -5.13 -5.79
N ALA A 153 3.69 -3.97 -6.31
CA ALA A 153 4.97 -3.77 -6.99
C ALA A 153 6.16 -3.70 -6.01
N ALA A 154 5.99 -3.03 -4.87
CA ALA A 154 7.04 -2.85 -3.88
C ALA A 154 7.35 -4.12 -3.09
N VAL A 155 6.34 -4.96 -2.86
CA VAL A 155 6.49 -6.20 -2.09
C VAL A 155 6.69 -7.38 -3.06
N LYS A 156 7.69 -7.31 -3.91
CA LYS A 156 8.18 -8.51 -4.62
C LYS A 156 8.88 -9.41 -3.61
N GLY A 157 8.10 -10.27 -3.07
CA GLY A 157 8.16 -11.28 -2.08
C GLY A 157 9.47 -11.92 -1.65
N ASN A 158 9.42 -12.54 -0.50
CA ASN A 158 10.43 -13.49 0.02
C ASN A 158 11.81 -12.87 0.33
N THR A 159 11.84 -11.57 0.68
CA THR A 159 13.06 -10.90 1.11
C THR A 159 13.31 -11.13 2.59
N THR A 160 14.55 -11.45 2.93
CA THR A 160 14.99 -11.47 4.33
C THR A 160 15.06 -10.03 4.82
N MET A 161 14.37 -9.74 5.90
CA MET A 161 14.38 -8.45 6.57
C MET A 161 15.28 -8.52 7.80
N SER A 162 16.01 -7.46 8.11
CA SER A 162 16.78 -7.35 9.36
C SER A 162 15.88 -7.04 10.56
N TYR A 163 16.44 -7.18 11.77
CA TYR A 163 15.72 -6.82 12.99
C TYR A 163 15.42 -5.31 13.05
N GLU A 164 16.35 -4.49 12.60
CA GLU A 164 16.20 -3.03 12.54
C GLU A 164 15.09 -2.61 11.57
N GLU A 165 15.01 -3.27 10.41
CA GLU A 165 13.94 -3.04 9.43
C GLU A 165 12.58 -3.46 10.00
N MET A 166 12.53 -4.59 10.72
CA MET A 166 11.31 -5.04 11.39
C MET A 166 10.87 -4.07 12.49
N ASP A 167 11.80 -3.62 13.33
CA ASP A 167 11.49 -2.63 14.38
C ASP A 167 10.97 -1.32 13.77
N SER A 168 11.59 -0.85 12.69
CA SER A 168 11.13 0.31 11.95
C SER A 168 9.73 0.11 11.35
N LEU A 169 9.44 -1.08 10.81
CA LEU A 169 8.11 -1.41 10.28
C LEU A 169 7.05 -1.41 11.37
N MET A 170 7.35 -1.99 12.53
CA MET A 170 6.47 -1.96 13.71
C MET A 170 6.19 -0.53 14.17
N GLU A 171 7.22 0.32 14.19
CA GLU A 171 7.06 1.74 14.54
C GLU A 171 6.17 2.50 13.55
N GLN A 172 6.27 2.19 12.26
CA GLN A 172 5.41 2.78 11.24
C GLN A 172 3.96 2.31 11.38
N LEU A 173 3.74 1.00 11.64
CA LEU A 173 2.41 0.44 11.90
C LEU A 173 1.74 1.09 13.11
N MET A 174 2.48 1.34 14.21
CA MET A 174 1.95 1.98 15.42
C MET A 174 1.40 3.39 15.18
N LYS A 175 1.88 4.09 14.15
CA LYS A 175 1.43 5.44 13.79
C LYS A 175 0.17 5.47 12.93
N LEU A 176 -0.35 4.30 12.53
CA LEU A 176 -1.53 4.19 11.68
C LEU A 176 -2.81 4.07 12.52
N ASP A 177 -3.90 4.65 12.05
CA ASP A 177 -5.20 4.59 12.71
C ASP A 177 -5.76 3.15 12.78
N ASN A 178 -5.57 2.36 11.74
CA ASN A 178 -5.96 0.95 11.69
C ASN A 178 -4.82 0.09 11.12
N PRO A 179 -3.87 -0.35 11.95
CA PRO A 179 -2.71 -1.13 11.49
C PRO A 179 -3.00 -2.62 11.25
N TYR A 180 -4.17 -3.12 11.63
CA TYR A 180 -4.45 -4.57 11.75
C TYR A 180 -4.92 -5.25 10.48
N GLN A 181 -5.26 -4.50 9.45
CA GLN A 181 -5.73 -5.02 8.17
C GLN A 181 -5.05 -4.30 7.01
N CYS A 182 -4.57 -5.05 6.03
CA CYS A 182 -4.08 -4.48 4.78
C CYS A 182 -5.26 -4.01 3.90
N PRO A 183 -5.01 -3.23 2.84
CA PRO A 183 -6.06 -2.75 1.93
C PRO A 183 -6.91 -3.87 1.31
N HIS A 184 -6.34 -5.08 1.21
CA HIS A 184 -7.01 -6.25 0.66
C HIS A 184 -7.79 -7.05 1.71
N GLY A 185 -7.93 -6.54 2.95
CA GLY A 185 -8.66 -7.18 4.04
C GLY A 185 -7.91 -8.32 4.75
N ARG A 186 -6.64 -8.58 4.40
CA ARG A 186 -5.81 -9.57 5.10
C ARG A 186 -5.33 -9.00 6.44
N PRO A 187 -5.34 -9.80 7.53
CA PRO A 187 -4.77 -9.36 8.79
C PRO A 187 -3.25 -9.15 8.64
N THR A 188 -2.75 -8.02 9.16
CA THR A 188 -1.31 -7.74 9.25
C THR A 188 -0.67 -8.44 10.44
N ILE A 189 -1.45 -8.62 11.52
CA ILE A 189 -1.01 -9.22 12.77
C ILE A 189 -2.09 -10.16 13.28
N ILE A 190 -1.70 -11.37 13.65
CA ILE A 190 -2.53 -12.31 14.41
C ILE A 190 -1.82 -12.68 15.71
N SER A 191 -2.54 -13.17 16.69
CA SER A 191 -1.96 -13.57 17.97
C SER A 191 -2.44 -14.93 18.44
N MET A 192 -1.63 -15.56 19.29
CA MET A 192 -1.94 -16.76 20.03
C MET A 192 -1.54 -16.54 21.49
N THR A 193 -2.46 -16.75 22.41
CA THR A 193 -2.19 -16.69 23.86
C THR A 193 -1.36 -17.90 24.30
N LYS A 194 -0.63 -17.75 25.40
CA LYS A 194 0.07 -18.85 26.05
C LYS A 194 -0.89 -20.01 26.40
N TYR A 195 -2.09 -19.69 26.88
CA TYR A 195 -3.12 -20.70 27.19
C TYR A 195 -3.54 -21.49 25.94
N GLU A 196 -3.78 -20.83 24.81
CA GLU A 196 -4.12 -21.51 23.55
C GLU A 196 -2.99 -22.42 23.07
N LEU A 197 -1.74 -21.99 23.23
CA LEU A 197 -0.56 -22.79 22.91
C LEU A 197 -0.47 -24.01 23.82
N GLU A 198 -0.60 -23.83 25.14
CA GLU A 198 -0.57 -24.91 26.13
C GLU A 198 -1.71 -25.91 25.92
N LYS A 199 -2.90 -25.46 25.56
CA LYS A 199 -4.01 -26.32 25.19
C LYS A 199 -3.71 -27.21 23.99
N LYS A 200 -3.03 -26.68 22.96
CA LYS A 200 -2.57 -27.48 21.80
C LYS A 200 -1.60 -28.59 22.23
N PHE A 201 -0.77 -28.36 23.23
CA PHE A 201 0.12 -29.35 23.82
C PHE A 201 -0.55 -30.21 24.90
N LYS A 202 -1.87 -30.07 25.13
CA LYS A 202 -2.63 -30.79 26.18
C LYS A 202 -2.06 -30.59 27.57
N ARG A 203 -1.45 -29.44 27.87
CA ARG A 203 -0.91 -29.09 29.19
C ARG A 203 -1.97 -28.48 30.11
N VAL A 204 -3.03 -27.95 29.53
CA VAL A 204 -4.20 -27.42 30.23
C VAL A 204 -5.47 -28.02 29.58
N GLN A 205 -6.50 -28.24 30.41
CA GLN A 205 -7.80 -28.79 29.98
C GLN A 205 -8.75 -27.68 29.50
#